data_63129accf8090358a23be706ff9ea233
#
_entry.id   63129accf8090358a23be706ff9ea233
#
_cell.length_a   1.000
_cell.length_b   1.000
_cell.length_c   1.000
_cell.angle_alpha   90.00
_cell.angle_beta   90.00
_cell.angle_gamma   90.00
#
_symmetry.space_group_name_H-M   'P 1'
#
loop_
_entity.id
_entity.type
_entity.pdbx_description
1 polymer ?
#
loop_
_entity_poly.entity_id
_entity_poly.type
_entity_poly.pdbx_seq_one_letter_code
_entity_poly.pdbx_strand_id
1 'polypeptide(L)'
;MNPLVPRYHRWTRQLRNLVAHLHVDTRTHHIVRKTDFTQCPRPVLLLYGFFSTRRVFEVLEQRLRRDGYSVWSIHLGGALDRYNTCGIDALAQKVREKVERMYARYPHMGPLSIVGHSKGGLIGMYYVKRLGGDARVQNLITLGTPHKGSRLAYLGCATLGWFSRSMWQLTPVSPFLKQLRTGAFPRNVRLTSVYSKVDEVTPWTSARLDVEGQPNVFNHELSNVGHGALLTRRAVYEVVRRELSAGYAECVQGLRAVSPSAS
;
A
#
# COMPACT_ATOMS: atom_id res chain seq x y z
N MET A 1 -15.17 -22.59 34.66
CA MET A 1 -14.39 -22.10 33.54
C MET A 1 -14.66 -20.61 33.38
N ASN A 2 -13.68 -19.75 33.61
CA ASN A 2 -13.85 -18.30 33.77
C ASN A 2 -13.49 -17.56 32.45
N PRO A 3 -14.43 -16.90 31.76
CA PRO A 3 -14.18 -16.35 30.42
C PRO A 3 -13.65 -14.90 30.40
N LEU A 4 -13.09 -14.36 31.49
CA LEU A 4 -12.78 -12.93 31.63
C LEU A 4 -11.31 -12.53 31.43
N VAL A 5 -10.41 -13.43 31.02
CA VAL A 5 -8.97 -13.14 30.90
C VAL A 5 -8.47 -12.58 29.55
N PRO A 6 -9.22 -12.47 28.43
CA PRO A 6 -8.58 -12.15 27.14
C PRO A 6 -8.51 -10.67 26.73
N ARG A 7 -9.27 -9.75 27.34
CA ARG A 7 -9.39 -8.37 26.78
C ARG A 7 -8.22 -7.45 27.14
N TYR A 8 -7.73 -7.51 28.37
CA TYR A 8 -6.65 -6.63 28.84
C TYR A 8 -5.29 -6.96 28.17
N HIS A 9 -4.98 -8.24 28.02
CA HIS A 9 -3.75 -8.69 27.33
C HIS A 9 -3.74 -8.38 25.82
N ARG A 10 -4.89 -8.25 25.19
CA ARG A 10 -4.98 -7.79 23.80
C ARG A 10 -4.57 -6.32 23.67
N TRP A 11 -5.06 -5.45 24.53
CA TRP A 11 -4.75 -4.01 24.50
C TRP A 11 -3.28 -3.69 24.80
N THR A 12 -2.69 -4.35 25.78
CA THR A 12 -1.27 -4.16 26.11
C THR A 12 -0.36 -4.70 25.01
N ARG A 13 -0.74 -5.78 24.36
CA ARG A 13 -0.03 -6.35 23.21
C ARG A 13 -0.14 -5.43 21.99
N GLN A 14 -1.30 -4.81 21.77
CA GLN A 14 -1.56 -3.85 20.70
C GLN A 14 -0.75 -2.57 20.89
N LEU A 15 -0.76 -1.99 22.07
CA LEU A 15 0.07 -0.82 22.42
C LEU A 15 1.56 -1.12 22.28
N ARG A 16 2.01 -2.29 22.75
CA ARG A 16 3.42 -2.69 22.61
C ARG A 16 3.82 -2.90 21.15
N ASN A 17 2.95 -3.46 20.32
CA ASN A 17 3.20 -3.62 18.87
C ASN A 17 3.18 -2.27 18.15
N LEU A 18 2.30 -1.34 18.53
CA LEU A 18 2.27 0.03 18.01
C LEU A 18 3.55 0.80 18.40
N VAL A 19 3.96 0.69 19.66
CA VAL A 19 5.21 1.31 20.18
C VAL A 19 6.44 0.66 19.55
N ALA A 20 6.45 -0.66 19.35
CA ALA A 20 7.53 -1.34 18.63
C ALA A 20 7.61 -0.91 17.16
N HIS A 21 6.45 -0.64 16.53
CA HIS A 21 6.40 -0.10 15.17
C HIS A 21 6.99 1.32 15.09
N LEU A 22 6.74 2.15 16.11
CA LEU A 22 7.34 3.48 16.25
C LEU A 22 8.84 3.42 16.58
N HIS A 23 9.31 2.40 17.31
CA HIS A 23 10.71 2.24 17.73
C HIS A 23 11.64 1.68 16.65
N VAL A 24 11.13 0.93 15.68
CA VAL A 24 11.92 0.43 14.53
C VAL A 24 12.54 1.59 13.73
N ASP A 25 11.98 2.79 13.86
CA ASP A 25 12.40 3.95 13.07
C ASP A 25 13.64 4.70 13.60
N THR A 26 14.13 4.37 14.81
CA THR A 26 15.19 5.20 15.44
C THR A 26 16.62 4.63 15.34
N ARG A 27 16.85 3.42 14.85
CA ARG A 27 18.13 2.72 15.10
C ARG A 27 19.03 2.37 13.91
N THR A 28 18.69 2.68 12.65
CA THR A 28 19.61 2.31 11.56
C THR A 28 19.75 3.39 10.49
N HIS A 29 20.94 4.01 10.45
CA HIS A 29 21.48 4.71 9.29
C HIS A 29 21.89 3.70 8.18
N HIS A 30 21.02 2.83 7.73
CA HIS A 30 21.36 1.99 6.60
C HIS A 30 21.07 2.70 5.29
N ILE A 31 22.12 2.76 4.48
CA ILE A 31 22.14 3.31 3.13
C ILE A 31 21.02 2.65 2.34
N VAL A 32 20.00 3.43 1.99
CA VAL A 32 19.02 3.03 0.98
C VAL A 32 19.80 2.85 -0.31
N ARG A 33 19.99 1.61 -0.75
CA ARG A 33 20.65 1.32 -2.03
C ARG A 33 19.92 2.06 -3.12
N LYS A 34 20.64 2.89 -3.87
CA LYS A 34 20.09 3.57 -5.04
C LYS A 34 19.64 2.49 -6.03
N THR A 35 18.39 2.54 -6.47
CA THR A 35 17.89 1.70 -7.53
C THR A 35 18.46 2.21 -8.84
N ASP A 36 19.05 1.33 -9.65
CA ASP A 36 19.39 1.64 -11.02
C ASP A 36 18.09 1.61 -11.86
N PHE A 37 17.77 2.74 -12.48
CA PHE A 37 16.59 2.90 -13.31
C PHE A 37 16.91 2.83 -14.80
N THR A 38 18.18 2.70 -15.19
CA THR A 38 18.58 2.59 -16.61
C THR A 38 18.12 1.26 -17.22
N GLN A 39 18.04 0.21 -16.38
CA GLN A 39 17.44 -1.06 -16.73
C GLN A 39 16.45 -1.48 -15.65
N CYS A 40 15.20 -1.09 -15.81
CA CYS A 40 14.17 -1.26 -14.79
C CYS A 40 12.89 -1.90 -15.39
N PRO A 41 12.95 -3.17 -15.79
CA PRO A 41 11.83 -3.84 -16.45
C PRO A 41 10.66 -4.12 -15.51
N ARG A 42 10.92 -4.26 -14.21
CA ARG A 42 9.92 -4.60 -13.18
C ARG A 42 9.98 -3.63 -11.99
N PRO A 43 9.58 -2.34 -12.21
CA PRO A 43 9.59 -1.34 -11.15
C PRO A 43 8.50 -1.60 -10.12
N VAL A 44 8.88 -1.51 -8.83
CA VAL A 44 7.95 -1.62 -7.70
C VAL A 44 8.09 -0.39 -6.81
N LEU A 45 7.01 0.37 -6.67
CA LEU A 45 6.91 1.51 -5.77
C LEU A 45 6.28 1.08 -4.44
N LEU A 46 6.96 1.38 -3.33
CA LEU A 46 6.46 1.10 -1.98
C LEU A 46 5.89 2.38 -1.36
N LEU A 47 4.63 2.33 -0.89
CA LEU A 47 3.92 3.43 -0.25
C LEU A 47 3.56 3.07 1.20
N TYR A 48 4.19 3.72 2.17
CA TYR A 48 4.01 3.44 3.59
C TYR A 48 2.79 4.15 4.20
N GLY A 49 2.37 3.63 5.36
CA GLY A 49 1.19 4.09 6.08
C GLY A 49 1.41 5.34 6.95
N PHE A 50 0.40 5.65 7.76
CA PHE A 50 0.39 6.75 8.70
C PHE A 50 1.42 6.54 9.82
N PHE A 51 2.06 7.60 10.32
CA PHE A 51 3.13 7.58 11.32
C PHE A 51 4.33 6.68 10.99
N SER A 52 4.51 6.33 9.72
CA SER A 52 5.60 5.50 9.27
C SER A 52 6.56 6.26 8.37
N THR A 53 7.71 5.68 8.12
CA THR A 53 8.66 6.10 7.10
C THR A 53 8.92 4.95 6.12
N ARG A 54 9.68 5.22 5.05
CA ARG A 54 10.05 4.18 4.07
C ARG A 54 10.81 2.99 4.66
N ARG A 55 11.42 3.13 5.85
CA ARG A 55 12.19 2.07 6.52
C ARG A 55 11.34 0.86 6.93
N VAL A 56 10.04 1.05 7.14
CA VAL A 56 9.14 -0.06 7.49
C VAL A 56 9.12 -1.16 6.43
N PHE A 57 9.52 -0.85 5.21
CA PHE A 57 9.58 -1.80 4.11
C PHE A 57 10.92 -2.56 4.00
N GLU A 58 11.89 -2.33 4.86
CA GLU A 58 13.24 -2.88 4.72
C GLU A 58 13.25 -4.37 4.39
N VAL A 59 12.50 -5.18 5.14
CA VAL A 59 12.43 -6.64 4.93
C VAL A 59 11.77 -6.99 3.59
N LEU A 60 10.67 -6.31 3.25
CA LEU A 60 9.96 -6.54 1.99
C LEU A 60 10.82 -6.09 0.81
N GLU A 61 11.44 -4.91 0.90
CA GLU A 61 12.33 -4.36 -0.11
C GLU A 61 13.51 -5.29 -0.40
N GLN A 62 14.19 -5.79 0.65
CA GLN A 62 15.32 -6.72 0.51
C GLN A 62 14.91 -8.01 -0.22
N ARG A 63 13.74 -8.57 0.10
CA ARG A 63 13.21 -9.76 -0.56
C ARG A 63 12.90 -9.52 -2.03
N LEU A 64 12.19 -8.42 -2.33
CA LEU A 64 11.85 -8.05 -3.70
C LEU A 64 13.10 -7.78 -4.57
N ARG A 65 14.10 -7.08 -4.02
CA ARG A 65 15.37 -6.84 -4.71
C ARG A 65 16.12 -8.15 -4.99
N ARG A 66 16.10 -9.10 -4.06
CA ARG A 66 16.69 -10.44 -4.25
C ARG A 66 16.01 -11.21 -5.38
N ASP A 67 14.70 -11.01 -5.55
CA ASP A 67 13.92 -11.62 -6.64
C ASP A 67 13.99 -10.82 -7.95
N GLY A 68 14.89 -9.81 -8.04
CA GLY A 68 15.17 -9.06 -9.26
C GLY A 68 14.16 -7.95 -9.58
N TYR A 69 13.38 -7.47 -8.60
CA TYR A 69 12.55 -6.28 -8.77
C TYR A 69 13.36 -5.00 -8.54
N SER A 70 13.09 -3.96 -9.32
CA SER A 70 13.65 -2.62 -9.13
C SER A 70 12.79 -1.82 -8.16
N VAL A 71 13.12 -1.93 -6.86
CA VAL A 71 12.31 -1.39 -5.78
C VAL A 71 12.72 0.02 -5.41
N TRP A 72 11.75 0.90 -5.21
CA TRP A 72 11.94 2.26 -4.75
C TRP A 72 10.79 2.72 -3.86
N SER A 73 10.99 3.83 -3.15
CA SER A 73 10.00 4.45 -2.28
C SER A 73 10.11 5.96 -2.36
N ILE A 74 8.99 6.65 -2.13
CA ILE A 74 8.91 8.11 -2.13
C ILE A 74 8.89 8.59 -0.67
N HIS A 75 9.61 9.69 -0.40
CA HIS A 75 9.44 10.39 0.85
C HIS A 75 8.12 11.17 0.82
N LEU A 76 7.16 10.74 1.63
CA LEU A 76 5.80 11.30 1.62
C LEU A 76 5.69 12.58 2.46
N GLY A 77 6.68 12.87 3.32
CA GLY A 77 6.65 14.04 4.20
C GLY A 77 5.61 13.93 5.31
N GLY A 78 5.08 15.06 5.76
CA GLY A 78 4.12 15.16 6.85
C GLY A 78 4.63 16.00 8.01
N ALA A 79 4.10 15.82 9.23
CA ALA A 79 4.56 16.54 10.41
C ALA A 79 6.08 16.33 10.59
N LEU A 80 6.83 17.43 10.83
CA LEU A 80 8.29 17.46 10.88
C LEU A 80 8.97 16.88 9.62
N ASP A 81 8.33 17.03 8.46
CA ASP A 81 8.76 16.40 7.19
C ASP A 81 8.90 14.87 7.26
N ARG A 82 8.19 14.24 8.20
CA ARG A 82 8.18 12.79 8.46
C ARG A 82 6.74 12.32 8.65
N TYR A 83 6.53 11.09 9.05
CA TYR A 83 5.29 10.52 9.59
C TYR A 83 4.06 10.48 8.68
N ASN A 84 4.14 10.86 7.42
CA ASN A 84 3.04 10.69 6.46
C ASN A 84 1.67 11.18 6.98
N THR A 85 1.59 12.41 7.51
CA THR A 85 0.36 12.96 8.12
C THR A 85 -0.50 13.79 7.16
N CYS A 86 -0.01 14.11 5.96
CA CYS A 86 -0.74 14.88 4.95
C CYS A 86 -1.96 14.13 4.41
N GLY A 87 -2.90 14.83 3.77
CA GLY A 87 -4.07 14.25 3.11
C GLY A 87 -3.71 13.23 2.04
N ILE A 88 -4.56 12.22 1.85
CA ILE A 88 -4.35 11.13 0.88
C ILE A 88 -4.29 11.67 -0.54
N ASP A 89 -5.17 12.60 -0.88
CA ASP A 89 -5.23 13.30 -2.17
C ASP A 89 -3.92 14.05 -2.48
N ALA A 90 -3.45 14.87 -1.53
CA ALA A 90 -2.20 15.60 -1.69
C ALA A 90 -0.98 14.68 -1.84
N LEU A 91 -0.95 13.57 -1.10
CA LEU A 91 0.12 12.57 -1.22
C LEU A 91 0.06 11.80 -2.52
N ALA A 92 -1.13 11.47 -3.00
CA ALA A 92 -1.30 10.84 -4.31
C ALA A 92 -0.85 11.77 -5.46
N GLN A 93 -1.05 13.08 -5.33
CA GLN A 93 -0.53 14.06 -6.28
C GLN A 93 1.02 14.07 -6.28
N LYS A 94 1.67 14.03 -5.10
CA LYS A 94 3.13 13.87 -5.01
C LYS A 94 3.61 12.56 -5.68
N VAL A 95 2.85 11.48 -5.51
CA VAL A 95 3.15 10.19 -6.18
C VAL A 95 3.09 10.37 -7.69
N ARG A 96 2.00 10.95 -8.22
CA ARG A 96 1.86 11.24 -9.66
C ARG A 96 3.06 12.02 -10.20
N GLU A 97 3.36 13.17 -9.60
CA GLU A 97 4.47 14.03 -10.04
C GLU A 97 5.82 13.29 -10.03
N LYS A 98 6.05 12.46 -9.01
CA LYS A 98 7.30 11.70 -8.94
C LYS A 98 7.34 10.58 -9.98
N VAL A 99 6.25 9.87 -10.19
CA VAL A 99 6.15 8.81 -11.20
C VAL A 99 6.35 9.40 -12.60
N GLU A 100 5.65 10.48 -12.95
CA GLU A 100 5.80 11.09 -14.26
C GLU A 100 7.23 11.61 -14.50
N ARG A 101 7.87 12.23 -13.50
CA ARG A 101 9.29 12.60 -13.59
C ARG A 101 10.23 11.39 -13.79
N MET A 102 9.89 10.26 -13.19
CA MET A 102 10.70 9.04 -13.36
C MET A 102 10.56 8.49 -14.78
N TYR A 103 9.35 8.41 -15.32
CA TYR A 103 9.14 7.95 -16.70
C TYR A 103 9.69 8.93 -17.75
N ALA A 104 9.61 10.24 -17.50
CA ALA A 104 10.24 11.23 -18.37
C ALA A 104 11.77 11.08 -18.40
N ARG A 105 12.38 10.77 -17.25
CA ARG A 105 13.84 10.59 -17.15
C ARG A 105 14.33 9.23 -17.63
N TYR A 106 13.49 8.19 -17.48
CA TYR A 106 13.82 6.79 -17.78
C TYR A 106 12.73 6.17 -18.65
N PRO A 107 12.66 6.50 -19.95
CA PRO A 107 11.58 6.04 -20.85
C PRO A 107 11.49 4.51 -20.99
N HIS A 108 12.59 3.81 -20.73
CA HIS A 108 12.66 2.33 -20.81
C HIS A 108 12.13 1.61 -19.57
N MET A 109 11.69 2.37 -18.57
CA MET A 109 11.09 1.78 -17.37
C MET A 109 9.84 0.99 -17.74
N GLY A 110 9.79 -0.27 -17.31
CA GLY A 110 8.62 -1.12 -17.51
C GLY A 110 7.40 -0.64 -16.74
N PRO A 111 6.23 -1.27 -16.95
CA PRO A 111 4.99 -0.88 -16.27
C PRO A 111 5.13 -1.01 -14.75
N LEU A 112 4.59 -0.02 -14.03
CA LEU A 112 4.77 0.13 -12.58
C LEU A 112 3.88 -0.82 -11.80
N SER A 113 4.43 -1.47 -10.78
CA SER A 113 3.65 -2.07 -9.71
C SER A 113 3.75 -1.24 -8.43
N ILE A 114 2.65 -1.13 -7.68
CA ILE A 114 2.60 -0.42 -6.40
C ILE A 114 2.28 -1.41 -5.29
N VAL A 115 3.04 -1.38 -4.20
CA VAL A 115 2.70 -2.07 -2.94
C VAL A 115 2.48 -1.01 -1.87
N GLY A 116 1.23 -0.89 -1.42
CA GLY A 116 0.83 0.10 -0.42
C GLY A 116 0.45 -0.56 0.90
N HIS A 117 1.06 -0.13 2.02
CA HIS A 117 0.69 -0.58 3.35
C HIS A 117 -0.22 0.44 4.03
N SER A 118 -1.32 -0.05 4.65
CA SER A 118 -2.24 0.80 5.42
C SER A 118 -2.73 1.99 4.58
N LYS A 119 -2.59 3.23 5.05
CA LYS A 119 -2.88 4.46 4.30
C LYS A 119 -2.17 4.52 2.94
N GLY A 120 -0.98 3.93 2.81
CA GLY A 120 -0.23 3.88 1.54
C GLY A 120 -1.00 3.21 0.41
N GLY A 121 -1.81 2.20 0.71
CA GLY A 121 -2.70 1.58 -0.28
C GLY A 121 -3.81 2.52 -0.77
N LEU A 122 -4.36 3.37 0.10
CA LEU A 122 -5.33 4.39 -0.31
C LEU A 122 -4.70 5.49 -1.18
N ILE A 123 -3.44 5.85 -0.90
CA ILE A 123 -2.68 6.78 -1.75
C ILE A 123 -2.51 6.20 -3.16
N GLY A 124 -2.09 4.93 -3.26
CA GLY A 124 -1.99 4.22 -4.54
C GLY A 124 -3.33 4.11 -5.25
N MET A 125 -4.41 3.79 -4.52
CA MET A 125 -5.76 3.69 -5.07
C MET A 125 -6.28 5.03 -5.61
N TYR A 126 -6.04 6.13 -4.90
CA TYR A 126 -6.41 7.46 -5.37
C TYR A 126 -5.60 7.86 -6.61
N TYR A 127 -4.31 7.59 -6.63
CA TYR A 127 -3.46 7.84 -7.79
C TYR A 127 -3.97 7.10 -9.03
N VAL A 128 -4.26 5.80 -8.91
CA VAL A 128 -4.76 4.99 -10.03
C VAL A 128 -6.14 5.44 -10.50
N LYS A 129 -7.10 5.61 -9.58
CA LYS A 129 -8.51 5.90 -9.95
C LYS A 129 -8.80 7.35 -10.32
N ARG A 130 -8.03 8.32 -9.79
CA ARG A 130 -8.39 9.75 -9.85
C ARG A 130 -7.34 10.63 -10.51
N LEU A 131 -6.12 10.15 -10.65
CA LEU A 131 -5.01 10.95 -11.17
C LEU A 131 -4.38 10.36 -12.44
N GLY A 132 -5.06 9.42 -13.12
CA GLY A 132 -4.57 8.82 -14.37
C GLY A 132 -3.40 7.86 -14.18
N GLY A 133 -3.24 7.32 -12.95
CA GLY A 133 -2.17 6.36 -12.65
C GLY A 133 -2.33 5.02 -13.37
N ASP A 134 -3.53 4.69 -13.84
CA ASP A 134 -3.83 3.51 -14.65
C ASP A 134 -3.06 3.46 -15.97
N ALA A 135 -2.62 4.60 -16.49
CA ALA A 135 -1.74 4.66 -17.67
C ALA A 135 -0.31 4.15 -17.40
N ARG A 136 0.13 4.10 -16.14
CA ARG A 136 1.49 3.69 -15.72
C ARG A 136 1.50 2.42 -14.89
N VAL A 137 0.43 2.19 -14.14
CA VAL A 137 0.35 1.11 -13.13
C VAL A 137 -0.35 -0.10 -13.72
N GLN A 138 0.33 -1.23 -13.71
CA GLN A 138 -0.23 -2.54 -14.07
C GLN A 138 -0.80 -3.30 -12.86
N ASN A 139 -0.29 -3.00 -11.64
CA ASN A 139 -0.59 -3.78 -10.46
C ASN A 139 -0.58 -2.91 -9.21
N LEU A 140 -1.64 -2.97 -8.42
CA LEU A 140 -1.74 -2.34 -7.10
C LEU A 140 -2.04 -3.40 -6.05
N ILE A 141 -1.09 -3.64 -5.16
CA ILE A 141 -1.23 -4.55 -4.03
C ILE A 141 -1.34 -3.73 -2.75
N THR A 142 -2.41 -3.94 -1.98
CA THR A 142 -2.67 -3.24 -0.72
C THR A 142 -2.53 -4.20 0.45
N LEU A 143 -1.77 -3.82 1.48
CA LEU A 143 -1.51 -4.61 2.67
C LEU A 143 -2.18 -3.94 3.88
N GLY A 144 -3.20 -4.56 4.45
CA GLY A 144 -3.93 -4.03 5.60
C GLY A 144 -4.49 -2.62 5.38
N THR A 145 -4.95 -2.31 4.17
CA THR A 145 -5.45 -0.99 3.80
C THR A 145 -6.91 -0.81 4.21
N PRO A 146 -7.25 0.25 4.95
CA PRO A 146 -8.63 0.50 5.37
C PRO A 146 -9.48 1.12 4.25
N HIS A 147 -9.86 0.33 3.25
CA HIS A 147 -10.65 0.79 2.10
C HIS A 147 -12.01 1.37 2.48
N LYS A 148 -12.59 0.88 3.59
CA LYS A 148 -13.88 1.36 4.15
C LYS A 148 -13.67 2.20 5.42
N GLY A 149 -12.43 2.63 5.70
CA GLY A 149 -12.07 3.38 6.89
C GLY A 149 -11.73 2.54 8.11
N SER A 150 -11.24 3.17 9.16
CA SER A 150 -10.93 2.53 10.44
C SER A 150 -11.56 3.31 11.60
N ARG A 151 -12.17 2.60 12.56
CA ARG A 151 -12.69 3.22 13.79
C ARG A 151 -11.59 3.85 14.65
N LEU A 152 -10.36 3.34 14.57
CA LEU A 152 -9.20 3.95 15.22
C LEU A 152 -8.92 5.37 14.71
N ALA A 153 -9.36 5.71 13.50
CA ALA A 153 -9.24 7.07 12.99
C ALA A 153 -10.02 8.09 13.83
N TYR A 154 -11.13 7.71 14.45
CA TYR A 154 -11.85 8.62 15.35
C TYR A 154 -11.05 8.98 16.60
N LEU A 155 -10.31 8.02 17.17
CA LEU A 155 -9.40 8.30 18.28
C LEU A 155 -8.26 9.23 17.83
N GLY A 156 -7.72 8.99 16.64
CA GLY A 156 -6.74 9.88 16.03
C GLY A 156 -7.29 11.28 15.73
N CYS A 157 -8.55 11.40 15.30
CA CYS A 157 -9.21 12.71 15.14
C CYS A 157 -9.35 13.45 16.47
N ALA A 158 -9.68 12.76 17.55
CA ALA A 158 -9.82 13.36 18.88
C ALA A 158 -8.49 13.87 19.45
N THR A 159 -7.37 13.23 19.12
CA THR A 159 -6.04 13.57 19.67
C THR A 159 -5.19 14.42 18.72
N LEU A 160 -5.20 14.12 17.43
CA LEU A 160 -4.30 14.68 16.41
C LEU A 160 -5.05 15.28 15.21
N GLY A 161 -6.38 15.23 15.22
CA GLY A 161 -7.22 15.63 14.09
C GLY A 161 -7.06 17.09 13.66
N TRP A 162 -6.65 17.96 14.56
CA TRP A 162 -6.35 19.37 14.28
C TRP A 162 -5.16 19.53 13.33
N PHE A 163 -4.26 18.56 13.30
CA PHE A 163 -3.01 18.62 12.54
C PHE A 163 -2.95 17.66 11.36
N SER A 164 -3.96 16.78 11.19
CA SER A 164 -3.90 15.75 10.14
C SER A 164 -5.22 15.57 9.41
N ARG A 165 -5.34 16.20 8.24
CA ARG A 165 -6.47 15.98 7.31
C ARG A 165 -6.69 14.51 7.00
N SER A 166 -5.63 13.70 6.94
CA SER A 166 -5.75 12.28 6.62
C SER A 166 -6.47 11.47 7.70
N MET A 167 -6.49 11.91 8.96
CA MET A 167 -7.26 11.21 10.01
C MET A 167 -8.75 11.27 9.71
N TRP A 168 -9.26 12.44 9.31
CA TRP A 168 -10.66 12.62 8.90
C TRP A 168 -10.98 11.82 7.64
N GLN A 169 -10.05 11.76 6.68
CA GLN A 169 -10.21 10.97 5.47
C GLN A 169 -10.28 9.45 5.76
N LEU A 170 -9.68 8.97 6.86
CA LEU A 170 -9.66 7.56 7.26
C LEU A 170 -10.87 7.13 8.10
N THR A 171 -11.77 8.03 8.48
CA THR A 171 -12.99 7.67 9.23
C THR A 171 -13.94 6.84 8.34
N PRO A 172 -14.69 5.87 8.90
CA PRO A 172 -15.62 5.04 8.13
C PRO A 172 -16.72 5.83 7.40
N VAL A 173 -17.12 6.97 7.94
CA VAL A 173 -18.15 7.86 7.35
C VAL A 173 -17.58 8.90 6.38
N SER A 174 -16.30 8.87 6.13
CA SER A 174 -15.60 9.85 5.29
C SER A 174 -16.21 9.92 3.88
N PRO A 175 -16.69 11.10 3.45
CA PRO A 175 -17.10 11.31 2.05
C PRO A 175 -15.98 11.02 1.06
N PHE A 176 -14.74 11.29 1.44
CA PHE A 176 -13.56 10.98 0.64
C PHE A 176 -13.45 9.48 0.31
N LEU A 177 -13.56 8.60 1.32
CA LEU A 177 -13.51 7.15 1.08
C LEU A 177 -14.74 6.65 0.33
N LYS A 178 -15.92 7.21 0.59
CA LYS A 178 -17.12 6.89 -0.17
C LYS A 178 -16.91 7.20 -1.66
N GLN A 179 -16.43 8.39 -1.97
CA GLN A 179 -16.13 8.81 -3.34
C GLN A 179 -15.02 7.96 -3.97
N LEU A 180 -13.96 7.59 -3.23
CA LEU A 180 -12.88 6.75 -3.74
C LEU A 180 -13.34 5.35 -4.11
N ARG A 181 -14.31 4.79 -3.39
CA ARG A 181 -14.92 3.48 -3.69
C ARG A 181 -15.93 3.52 -4.83
N THR A 182 -16.53 4.68 -5.12
CA THR A 182 -17.54 4.81 -6.17
C THR A 182 -16.96 4.50 -7.55
N GLY A 183 -17.69 3.71 -8.33
CA GLY A 183 -17.31 3.26 -9.67
C GLY A 183 -16.31 2.10 -9.66
N ALA A 184 -16.24 1.38 -10.77
CA ALA A 184 -15.34 0.26 -10.96
C ALA A 184 -13.86 0.69 -10.87
N PHE A 185 -13.01 -0.26 -10.53
CA PHE A 185 -11.56 -0.08 -10.63
C PHE A 185 -11.13 -0.19 -12.11
N PRO A 186 -10.11 0.57 -12.58
CA PRO A 186 -9.63 0.48 -13.96
C PRO A 186 -9.29 -0.96 -14.36
N ARG A 187 -9.87 -1.45 -15.46
CA ARG A 187 -9.77 -2.87 -15.86
C ARG A 187 -8.38 -3.30 -16.27
N ASN A 188 -7.56 -2.37 -16.73
CA ASN A 188 -6.15 -2.60 -17.11
C ASN A 188 -5.18 -2.66 -15.92
N VAL A 189 -5.66 -2.47 -14.70
CA VAL A 189 -4.85 -2.54 -13.49
C VAL A 189 -5.36 -3.67 -12.59
N ARG A 190 -4.49 -4.59 -12.24
CA ARG A 190 -4.77 -5.64 -11.26
C ARG A 190 -4.75 -5.06 -9.85
N LEU A 191 -5.84 -5.17 -9.10
CA LEU A 191 -5.95 -4.72 -7.72
C LEU A 191 -6.05 -5.92 -6.78
N THR A 192 -5.14 -5.99 -5.81
CA THR A 192 -5.16 -7.06 -4.81
C THR A 192 -5.16 -6.48 -3.40
N SER A 193 -6.10 -6.90 -2.56
CA SER A 193 -6.07 -6.61 -1.13
C SER A 193 -5.61 -7.83 -0.34
N VAL A 194 -4.54 -7.66 0.44
CA VAL A 194 -4.01 -8.66 1.37
C VAL A 194 -4.31 -8.20 2.80
N TYR A 195 -5.03 -9.02 3.56
CA TYR A 195 -5.48 -8.66 4.90
C TYR A 195 -5.54 -9.88 5.84
N SER A 196 -5.74 -9.61 7.12
CA SER A 196 -5.91 -10.66 8.14
C SER A 196 -7.04 -10.31 9.10
N LYS A 197 -7.76 -11.33 9.58
CA LYS A 197 -8.83 -11.15 10.59
C LYS A 197 -8.33 -10.71 11.96
N VAL A 198 -7.04 -10.88 12.23
CA VAL A 198 -6.41 -10.47 13.49
C VAL A 198 -5.64 -9.15 13.37
N ASP A 199 -5.79 -8.43 12.25
CA ASP A 199 -5.26 -7.08 12.10
C ASP A 199 -5.96 -6.16 13.11
N GLU A 200 -5.18 -5.63 14.04
CA GLU A 200 -5.65 -4.80 15.15
C GLU A 200 -5.91 -3.36 14.77
N VAL A 201 -5.39 -2.89 13.65
CA VAL A 201 -5.49 -1.50 13.17
C VAL A 201 -6.58 -1.36 12.11
N THR A 202 -6.58 -2.27 11.14
CA THR A 202 -7.54 -2.26 10.05
C THR A 202 -8.47 -3.47 10.14
N PRO A 203 -9.75 -3.28 10.50
CA PRO A 203 -10.72 -4.38 10.49
C PRO A 203 -10.75 -5.06 9.10
N TRP A 204 -10.74 -6.38 9.08
CA TRP A 204 -10.76 -7.16 7.83
C TRP A 204 -11.95 -6.79 6.93
N THR A 205 -13.11 -6.45 7.51
CA THR A 205 -14.30 -5.97 6.80
C THR A 205 -14.07 -4.66 6.06
N SER A 206 -13.12 -3.85 6.55
CA SER A 206 -12.69 -2.61 5.89
C SER A 206 -11.62 -2.86 4.85
N ALA A 207 -10.73 -3.83 5.08
CA ALA A 207 -9.65 -4.16 4.15
C ALA A 207 -10.14 -4.95 2.93
N ARG A 208 -11.19 -5.76 3.10
CA ARG A 208 -11.76 -6.55 2.03
C ARG A 208 -12.43 -5.67 0.98
N LEU A 209 -12.04 -5.86 -0.28
CA LEU A 209 -12.62 -5.19 -1.45
C LEU A 209 -13.90 -5.88 -1.90
N ASP A 210 -14.75 -5.12 -2.56
CA ASP A 210 -15.87 -5.63 -3.32
C ASP A 210 -15.34 -6.10 -4.68
N VAL A 211 -15.56 -7.37 -5.01
CA VAL A 211 -15.05 -8.01 -6.23
C VAL A 211 -16.14 -8.28 -7.26
N GLU A 212 -17.41 -8.06 -6.90
CA GLU A 212 -18.53 -8.33 -7.78
C GLU A 212 -18.46 -7.47 -9.05
N GLY A 213 -18.53 -8.10 -10.21
CA GLY A 213 -18.39 -7.43 -11.50
C GLY A 213 -17.02 -6.86 -11.82
N GLN A 214 -15.99 -7.16 -11.01
CA GLN A 214 -14.62 -6.65 -11.17
C GLN A 214 -13.61 -7.81 -11.31
N PRO A 215 -13.38 -8.37 -12.51
CA PRO A 215 -12.55 -9.56 -12.72
C PRO A 215 -11.06 -9.32 -12.42
N ASN A 216 -10.63 -8.06 -12.34
CA ASN A 216 -9.27 -7.65 -12.03
C ASN A 216 -9.05 -7.27 -10.56
N VAL A 217 -10.04 -7.52 -9.67
CA VAL A 217 -9.96 -7.20 -8.24
C VAL A 217 -9.95 -8.48 -7.41
N PHE A 218 -8.98 -8.61 -6.51
CA PHE A 218 -8.72 -9.84 -5.75
C PHE A 218 -8.59 -9.56 -4.25
N ASN A 219 -8.92 -10.56 -3.44
CA ASN A 219 -8.76 -10.55 -2.00
C ASN A 219 -7.96 -11.77 -1.53
N HIS A 220 -6.95 -11.54 -0.69
CA HIS A 220 -6.19 -12.58 -0.03
C HIS A 220 -6.28 -12.44 1.49
N GLU A 221 -6.99 -13.35 2.11
CA GLU A 221 -7.05 -13.44 3.56
C GLU A 221 -5.88 -14.28 4.09
N LEU A 222 -5.15 -13.74 5.06
CA LEU A 222 -4.08 -14.43 5.76
C LEU A 222 -4.46 -14.69 7.22
N SER A 223 -4.10 -15.85 7.72
CA SER A 223 -4.33 -16.20 9.11
C SER A 223 -3.22 -15.68 10.02
N ASN A 224 -3.60 -15.18 11.20
CA ASN A 224 -2.68 -14.83 12.29
C ASN A 224 -1.56 -13.82 11.94
N VAL A 225 -1.88 -12.82 11.12
CA VAL A 225 -0.95 -11.75 10.74
C VAL A 225 -1.46 -10.42 11.28
N GLY A 226 -0.77 -9.81 12.26
CA GLY A 226 -1.08 -8.46 12.73
C GLY A 226 -0.65 -7.38 11.74
N HIS A 227 -1.13 -6.14 11.94
CA HIS A 227 -0.94 -5.02 10.99
C HIS A 227 0.51 -4.79 10.57
N GLY A 228 1.42 -4.62 11.52
CA GLY A 228 2.84 -4.44 11.23
C GLY A 228 3.51 -5.70 10.65
N ALA A 229 3.03 -6.89 11.00
CA ALA A 229 3.55 -8.15 10.51
C ALA A 229 3.25 -8.38 9.01
N LEU A 230 2.28 -7.65 8.43
CA LEU A 230 2.04 -7.64 6.98
C LEU A 230 3.25 -7.16 6.17
N LEU A 231 4.19 -6.46 6.80
CA LEU A 231 5.41 -5.98 6.15
C LEU A 231 6.58 -6.98 6.22
N THR A 232 6.54 -7.94 7.14
CA THR A 232 7.72 -8.76 7.46
C THR A 232 7.49 -10.27 7.31
N ARG A 233 6.24 -10.76 7.44
CA ARG A 233 5.93 -12.19 7.37
C ARG A 233 6.21 -12.75 5.98
N ARG A 234 6.81 -13.94 5.93
CA ARG A 234 7.12 -14.62 4.68
C ARG A 234 5.86 -14.99 3.89
N ALA A 235 4.81 -15.43 4.56
CA ALA A 235 3.53 -15.75 3.90
C ALA A 235 2.94 -14.54 3.15
N VAL A 236 3.05 -13.33 3.70
CA VAL A 236 2.64 -12.09 3.00
C VAL A 236 3.51 -11.85 1.78
N TYR A 237 4.84 -12.00 1.92
CA TYR A 237 5.78 -11.83 0.83
C TYR A 237 5.47 -12.79 -0.34
N GLU A 238 5.17 -14.06 -0.05
CA GLU A 238 4.84 -15.04 -1.11
C GLU A 238 3.57 -14.64 -1.88
N VAL A 239 2.56 -14.09 -1.18
CA VAL A 239 1.38 -13.52 -1.85
C VAL A 239 1.77 -12.33 -2.72
N VAL A 240 2.52 -11.36 -2.17
CA VAL A 240 2.98 -10.17 -2.92
C VAL A 240 3.76 -10.59 -4.17
N ARG A 241 4.70 -11.52 -4.04
CA ARG A 241 5.52 -12.03 -5.16
C ARG A 241 4.66 -12.65 -6.25
N ARG A 242 3.69 -13.50 -5.88
CA ARG A 242 2.77 -14.14 -6.82
C ARG A 242 1.93 -13.10 -7.57
N GLU A 243 1.37 -12.13 -6.86
CA GLU A 243 0.53 -11.09 -7.44
C GLU A 243 1.33 -10.14 -8.35
N LEU A 244 2.56 -9.80 -7.99
CA LEU A 244 3.47 -9.04 -8.86
C LEU A 244 3.77 -9.79 -10.15
N SER A 245 4.01 -11.10 -10.06
CA SER A 245 4.29 -11.93 -11.24
C SER A 245 3.06 -12.08 -12.13
N ALA A 246 1.86 -12.26 -11.55
CA ALA A 246 0.60 -12.35 -12.29
C ALA A 246 0.29 -11.05 -13.03
N GLY A 247 0.36 -9.90 -12.38
CA GLY A 247 0.12 -8.61 -13.02
C GLY A 247 1.13 -8.30 -14.14
N TYR A 248 2.39 -8.70 -13.98
CA TYR A 248 3.38 -8.56 -15.05
C TYR A 248 3.04 -9.44 -16.25
N ALA A 249 2.65 -10.70 -16.03
CA ALA A 249 2.28 -11.64 -17.11
C ALA A 249 1.04 -11.14 -17.88
N GLU A 250 0.01 -10.68 -17.18
CA GLU A 250 -1.20 -10.10 -17.79
C GLU A 250 -0.88 -8.87 -18.65
N CYS A 251 0.00 -7.99 -18.16
CA CYS A 251 0.43 -6.80 -18.90
C CYS A 251 1.18 -7.18 -20.19
N VAL A 252 2.09 -8.14 -20.14
CA VAL A 252 2.85 -8.61 -21.32
C VAL A 252 1.92 -9.26 -22.35
N GLN A 253 0.94 -10.03 -21.91
CA GLN A 253 -0.07 -10.61 -22.80
C GLN A 253 -0.94 -9.54 -23.46
N GLY A 254 -1.40 -8.54 -22.70
CA GLY A 254 -2.15 -7.39 -23.22
C GLY A 254 -1.38 -6.61 -24.28
N LEU A 255 -0.10 -6.34 -24.06
CA LEU A 255 0.77 -5.66 -25.02
C LEU A 255 0.94 -6.47 -26.32
N ARG A 256 1.06 -7.79 -26.24
CA ARG A 256 1.13 -8.67 -27.42
C ARG A 256 -0.17 -8.72 -28.23
N ALA A 257 -1.32 -8.63 -27.54
CA ALA A 257 -2.63 -8.62 -28.19
C ALA A 257 -2.92 -7.31 -28.95
N VAL A 258 -2.30 -6.18 -28.53
CA VAL A 258 -2.45 -4.87 -29.17
C VAL A 258 -1.45 -4.64 -30.31
N SER A 259 -0.36 -5.40 -30.37
CA SER A 259 0.59 -5.38 -31.48
C SER A 259 0.26 -6.56 -32.43
N PRO A 260 -0.57 -6.37 -33.48
CA PRO A 260 -0.72 -7.41 -34.49
C PRO A 260 0.63 -7.61 -35.15
N SER A 261 1.04 -8.89 -35.28
CA SER A 261 2.23 -9.32 -35.98
C SER A 261 2.38 -8.53 -37.28
N ALA A 262 3.42 -7.67 -37.36
CA ALA A 262 3.93 -7.22 -38.63
C ALA A 262 4.49 -8.48 -39.36
N SER A 263 3.68 -9.09 -40.16
CA SER A 263 4.05 -10.10 -41.18
C SER A 263 4.42 -9.41 -42.46
#